data_65869052d57c2e529fa03692713a2e74
#
_entry.id   65869052d57c2e529fa03692713a2e74
#
_cell.length_a   1.000
_cell.length_b   1.000
_cell.length_c   1.000
_cell.angle_alpha   90.00
_cell.angle_beta   90.00
_cell.angle_gamma   90.00
#
_symmetry.space_group_name_H-M   'P 1'
#
loop_
_entity.id
_entity.type
_entity.pdbx_description
1 polymer ?
#
loop_
_entity_poly.entity_id
_entity_poly.type
_entity_poly.pdbx_seq_one_letter_code
_entity_poly.pdbx_strand_id
1 'polypeptide(L)'
;MKARKRVGPLWIALACVLVLVAGAGAWIVVQNDFAVREVRVTIPGPKQPLEAVLALPTEGKGPRGLVVLAHGDGVADASRDGFYRPIWEAFARAGYASLSWNKPGVDGAPGNWLHQSMSDRSAEVDAALDWAKRRPEIDPNRLGVWGISQGGWVLPKVAGDRTDLRFMILVGAAVNWLRQGEYNLRAELQDQGAPGDRLGAELRRRAAQIRLLEEGAGYDEYLASRLDDPPMSKDRWGFVLRNFRADVTDQLPRVRTPTLLVLGDHDRNVDVKETEAAYRAGVPQGLLTVETLRGGSHSAARYELDTPGSVRGLITYVAAPRSLYVPGYLDSLTDFVKKHGR
;
A
#
# COMPACT_ATOMS: atom_id res chain seq x y z
N MET A 1 -33.65 47.05 40.63
CA MET A 1 -32.37 46.31 40.53
C MET A 1 -32.64 44.89 40.08
N LYS A 2 -32.27 44.51 38.84
CA LYS A 2 -32.40 43.12 38.38
C LYS A 2 -31.18 42.34 38.86
N ALA A 3 -31.43 41.31 39.70
CA ALA A 3 -30.38 40.39 40.17
C ALA A 3 -29.75 39.66 38.94
N ARG A 4 -28.50 39.89 38.65
CA ARG A 4 -27.72 39.08 37.67
C ARG A 4 -27.58 37.68 38.27
N LYS A 5 -28.31 36.69 37.69
CA LYS A 5 -28.09 35.28 37.98
C LYS A 5 -26.64 34.94 37.64
N ARG A 6 -25.82 34.64 38.63
CA ARG A 6 -24.45 34.13 38.45
C ARG A 6 -24.57 32.74 37.84
N VAL A 7 -24.01 32.55 36.66
CA VAL A 7 -23.87 31.23 36.01
C VAL A 7 -23.01 30.37 36.95
N GLY A 8 -23.53 29.25 37.39
CA GLY A 8 -22.83 28.39 38.34
C GLY A 8 -21.58 27.74 37.66
N PRO A 9 -20.55 27.39 38.45
CA PRO A 9 -19.30 26.82 37.92
C PRO A 9 -19.54 25.55 37.08
N LEU A 10 -20.58 24.79 37.35
CA LEU A 10 -20.98 23.60 36.58
C LEU A 10 -21.38 23.93 35.13
N TRP A 11 -22.10 25.03 34.90
CA TRP A 11 -22.49 25.46 33.57
C TRP A 11 -21.31 25.98 32.75
N ILE A 12 -20.34 26.61 33.40
CA ILE A 12 -19.10 27.04 32.78
C ILE A 12 -18.27 25.81 32.35
N ALA A 13 -18.14 24.81 33.23
CA ALA A 13 -17.43 23.57 32.93
C ALA A 13 -18.11 22.84 31.76
N LEU A 14 -19.44 22.72 31.75
CA LEU A 14 -20.16 22.10 30.62
C LEU A 14 -19.98 22.86 29.33
N ALA A 15 -20.02 24.19 29.34
CA ALA A 15 -19.78 25.01 28.14
C ALA A 15 -18.35 24.82 27.63
N CYS A 16 -17.34 24.76 28.50
CA CYS A 16 -15.94 24.49 28.11
C CYS A 16 -15.80 23.11 27.44
N VAL A 17 -16.42 22.07 28.02
CA VAL A 17 -16.42 20.72 27.42
C VAL A 17 -17.07 20.72 26.04
N LEU A 18 -18.21 21.37 25.87
CA LEU A 18 -18.90 21.47 24.57
C LEU A 18 -18.04 22.20 23.53
N VAL A 19 -17.36 23.29 23.92
CA VAL A 19 -16.45 24.03 23.01
C VAL A 19 -15.26 23.14 22.61
N LEU A 20 -14.68 22.38 23.54
CA LEU A 20 -13.58 21.46 23.25
C LEU A 20 -14.00 20.33 22.30
N VAL A 21 -15.17 19.74 22.54
CA VAL A 21 -15.74 18.68 21.67
C VAL A 21 -16.04 19.23 20.28
N ALA A 22 -16.66 20.41 20.18
CA ALA A 22 -16.94 21.06 18.90
C ALA A 22 -15.63 21.41 18.15
N GLY A 23 -14.64 21.93 18.87
CA GLY A 23 -13.31 22.22 18.33
C GLY A 23 -12.60 20.98 17.82
N ALA A 24 -12.62 19.88 18.58
CA ALA A 24 -12.05 18.60 18.15
C ALA A 24 -12.79 18.04 16.93
N GLY A 25 -14.12 18.12 16.88
CA GLY A 25 -14.90 17.71 15.72
C GLY A 25 -14.57 18.52 14.48
N ALA A 26 -14.51 19.86 14.60
CA ALA A 26 -14.11 20.73 13.50
C ALA A 26 -12.68 20.44 13.00
N TRP A 27 -11.76 20.20 13.93
CA TRP A 27 -10.39 19.78 13.61
C TRP A 27 -10.37 18.49 12.78
N ILE A 28 -11.06 17.45 13.21
CA ILE A 28 -11.14 16.16 12.51
C ILE A 28 -11.68 16.36 11.10
N VAL A 29 -12.77 17.15 10.93
CA VAL A 29 -13.34 17.44 9.61
C VAL A 29 -12.30 18.09 8.70
N VAL A 30 -11.61 19.14 9.18
CA VAL A 30 -10.57 19.84 8.40
C VAL A 30 -9.41 18.91 8.05
N GLN A 31 -8.97 18.05 8.98
CA GLN A 31 -7.86 17.12 8.73
C GLN A 31 -8.23 16.00 7.75
N ASN A 32 -9.50 15.67 7.61
CA ASN A 32 -10.02 14.65 6.68
C ASN A 32 -10.61 15.26 5.39
N ASP A 33 -10.51 16.57 5.21
CA ASP A 33 -10.79 17.23 3.94
C ASP A 33 -9.51 17.19 3.07
N PHE A 34 -9.55 16.36 2.04
CA PHE A 34 -8.44 16.19 1.11
C PHE A 34 -8.74 16.93 -0.21
N ALA A 35 -7.72 17.51 -0.82
CA ALA A 35 -7.85 18.25 -2.08
C ALA A 35 -8.12 17.33 -3.30
N VAL A 36 -8.99 16.32 -3.11
CA VAL A 36 -9.40 15.37 -4.14
C VAL A 36 -10.90 15.16 -4.13
N ARG A 37 -11.49 14.98 -5.32
CA ARG A 37 -12.87 14.57 -5.52
C ARG A 37 -12.91 13.09 -5.94
N GLU A 38 -13.46 12.24 -5.10
CA GLU A 38 -13.61 10.82 -5.34
C GLU A 38 -14.82 10.55 -6.27
N VAL A 39 -14.59 9.81 -7.35
CA VAL A 39 -15.61 9.36 -8.29
C VAL A 39 -15.56 7.85 -8.37
N ARG A 40 -16.64 7.18 -8.03
CA ARG A 40 -16.76 5.72 -8.21
C ARG A 40 -16.89 5.41 -9.69
N VAL A 41 -16.13 4.44 -10.16
CA VAL A 41 -16.12 3.98 -11.56
C VAL A 41 -15.97 2.47 -11.60
N THR A 42 -16.49 1.84 -12.65
CA THR A 42 -16.27 0.42 -12.92
C THR A 42 -15.38 0.29 -14.15
N ILE A 43 -14.28 -0.44 -14.01
CA ILE A 43 -13.31 -0.68 -15.08
C ILE A 43 -13.52 -2.09 -15.62
N PRO A 44 -13.61 -2.30 -16.94
CA PRO A 44 -13.57 -3.63 -17.52
C PRO A 44 -12.23 -4.31 -17.22
N GLY A 45 -12.21 -5.19 -16.23
CA GLY A 45 -11.01 -5.94 -15.86
C GLY A 45 -10.86 -7.24 -16.67
N PRO A 46 -9.69 -7.89 -16.60
CA PRO A 46 -9.39 -9.07 -17.42
C PRO A 46 -10.20 -10.33 -17.05
N LYS A 47 -10.61 -10.47 -15.79
CA LYS A 47 -11.39 -11.62 -15.28
C LYS A 47 -12.78 -11.21 -14.79
N GLN A 48 -12.89 -10.07 -14.16
CA GLN A 48 -14.10 -9.47 -13.62
C GLN A 48 -14.01 -7.94 -13.65
N PRO A 49 -15.15 -7.23 -13.58
CA PRO A 49 -15.14 -5.78 -13.41
C PRO A 49 -14.36 -5.37 -12.15
N LEU A 50 -13.63 -4.26 -12.23
CA LEU A 50 -12.93 -3.67 -11.10
C LEU A 50 -13.75 -2.49 -10.59
N GLU A 51 -14.27 -2.61 -9.38
CA GLU A 51 -14.96 -1.53 -8.69
C GLU A 51 -13.92 -0.55 -8.13
N ALA A 52 -13.84 0.64 -8.71
CA ALA A 52 -12.72 1.55 -8.54
C ALA A 52 -13.14 2.94 -8.06
N VAL A 53 -12.17 3.67 -7.52
CA VAL A 53 -12.26 5.09 -7.22
C VAL A 53 -11.23 5.85 -8.06
N LEU A 54 -11.72 6.81 -8.84
CA LEU A 54 -10.92 7.83 -9.50
C LEU A 54 -10.94 9.08 -8.62
N ALA A 55 -9.83 9.37 -7.96
CA ALA A 55 -9.64 10.56 -7.13
C ALA A 55 -9.03 11.68 -7.99
N LEU A 56 -9.85 12.65 -8.36
CA LEU A 56 -9.48 13.79 -9.20
C LEU A 56 -9.04 14.96 -8.33
N PRO A 57 -7.96 15.70 -8.67
CA PRO A 57 -7.62 16.96 -8.02
C PRO A 57 -8.81 17.93 -8.05
N THR A 58 -9.07 18.60 -6.94
CA THR A 58 -10.13 19.64 -6.87
C THR A 58 -9.70 20.92 -7.57
N GLU A 59 -8.41 21.17 -7.69
CA GLU A 59 -7.84 22.36 -8.32
C GLU A 59 -7.28 22.09 -9.72
N GLY A 60 -7.15 23.16 -10.50
CA GLY A 60 -6.56 23.16 -11.84
C GLY A 60 -7.60 22.95 -12.94
N LYS A 61 -7.19 23.05 -14.22
CA LYS A 61 -8.03 22.95 -15.42
C LYS A 61 -7.44 21.93 -16.41
N GLY A 62 -8.30 21.33 -17.23
CA GLY A 62 -7.90 20.38 -18.30
C GLY A 62 -7.61 18.98 -17.80
N PRO A 63 -7.16 18.07 -18.71
CA PRO A 63 -6.82 16.68 -18.36
C PRO A 63 -5.67 16.59 -17.36
N ARG A 64 -5.75 15.63 -16.45
CA ARG A 64 -4.77 15.36 -15.39
C ARG A 64 -3.85 14.22 -15.78
N GLY A 65 -2.61 14.21 -15.29
CA GLY A 65 -1.87 12.99 -15.23
C GLY A 65 -2.59 11.95 -14.37
N LEU A 66 -2.19 10.69 -14.43
CA LEU A 66 -2.78 9.61 -13.64
C LEU A 66 -1.71 8.79 -12.94
N VAL A 67 -1.96 8.43 -11.68
CA VAL A 67 -1.23 7.38 -10.95
C VAL A 67 -2.20 6.23 -10.69
N VAL A 68 -1.87 5.04 -11.19
CA VAL A 68 -2.60 3.80 -10.87
C VAL A 68 -1.94 3.12 -9.68
N LEU A 69 -2.73 2.73 -8.67
CA LEU A 69 -2.23 2.18 -7.42
C LEU A 69 -2.40 0.65 -7.39
N ALA A 70 -1.32 -0.07 -7.07
CA ALA A 70 -1.30 -1.51 -6.81
C ALA A 70 -1.18 -1.79 -5.32
N HIS A 71 -2.18 -2.44 -4.74
CA HIS A 71 -2.25 -2.78 -3.32
C HIS A 71 -1.15 -3.75 -2.84
N GLY A 72 -0.86 -3.75 -1.54
CA GLY A 72 -0.09 -4.79 -0.85
C GLY A 72 -0.87 -6.09 -0.64
N ASP A 73 -0.44 -6.94 0.31
CA ASP A 73 -1.19 -8.13 0.75
C ASP A 73 -2.41 -7.76 1.59
N GLY A 74 -3.29 -8.72 1.80
CA GLY A 74 -4.48 -8.59 2.64
C GLY A 74 -5.69 -8.00 1.90
N VAL A 75 -6.78 -7.87 2.64
CA VAL A 75 -8.03 -7.23 2.21
C VAL A 75 -7.77 -5.75 1.99
N ALA A 76 -8.27 -5.20 0.88
CA ALA A 76 -8.16 -3.77 0.61
C ALA A 76 -9.31 -3.29 -0.29
N ASP A 77 -10.03 -2.27 0.16
CA ASP A 77 -10.87 -1.45 -0.68
C ASP A 77 -10.02 -0.47 -1.51
N ALA A 78 -10.62 0.28 -2.41
CA ALA A 78 -9.91 1.24 -3.26
C ALA A 78 -9.10 2.29 -2.47
N SER A 79 -9.59 2.70 -1.30
CA SER A 79 -8.93 3.70 -0.45
C SER A 79 -8.00 3.09 0.60
N ARG A 80 -8.04 1.77 0.76
CA ARG A 80 -7.46 1.04 1.90
C ARG A 80 -7.92 1.65 3.23
N ASP A 81 -9.24 1.62 3.43
CA ASP A 81 -9.91 2.22 4.59
C ASP A 81 -9.59 3.73 4.78
N GLY A 82 -9.22 4.45 3.72
CA GLY A 82 -8.85 5.86 3.74
C GLY A 82 -7.34 6.13 3.88
N PHE A 83 -6.52 5.09 4.10
CA PHE A 83 -5.07 5.22 4.21
C PHE A 83 -4.42 5.85 2.96
N TYR A 84 -5.00 5.66 1.77
CA TYR A 84 -4.45 6.25 0.55
C TYR A 84 -4.84 7.71 0.31
N ARG A 85 -5.82 8.28 1.02
CA ARG A 85 -6.26 9.67 0.77
C ARG A 85 -5.16 10.71 0.87
N PRO A 86 -4.25 10.69 1.89
CA PRO A 86 -3.11 11.61 1.91
C PRO A 86 -2.13 11.40 0.74
N ILE A 87 -1.99 10.16 0.24
CA ILE A 87 -1.17 9.82 -0.94
C ILE A 87 -1.82 10.38 -2.21
N TRP A 88 -3.14 10.21 -2.37
CA TRP A 88 -3.88 10.80 -3.50
C TRP A 88 -3.76 12.32 -3.52
N GLU A 89 -3.84 12.96 -2.35
CA GLU A 89 -3.64 14.40 -2.23
C GLU A 89 -2.20 14.81 -2.59
N ALA A 90 -1.18 14.04 -2.23
CA ALA A 90 0.19 14.29 -2.65
C ALA A 90 0.34 14.25 -4.17
N PHE A 91 -0.30 13.30 -4.85
CA PHE A 91 -0.34 13.25 -6.31
C PHE A 91 -1.19 14.38 -6.91
N ALA A 92 -2.30 14.76 -6.27
CA ALA A 92 -3.13 15.88 -6.68
C ALA A 92 -2.34 17.21 -6.68
N ARG A 93 -1.47 17.43 -5.69
CA ARG A 93 -0.55 18.60 -5.64
C ARG A 93 0.46 18.63 -6.80
N ALA A 94 0.72 17.48 -7.43
CA ALA A 94 1.51 17.39 -8.65
C ALA A 94 0.67 17.48 -9.95
N GLY A 95 -0.65 17.66 -9.84
CA GLY A 95 -1.57 17.71 -10.98
C GLY A 95 -1.93 16.35 -11.55
N TYR A 96 -1.91 15.30 -10.70
CA TYR A 96 -2.23 13.93 -11.05
C TYR A 96 -3.49 13.45 -10.32
N ALA A 97 -4.36 12.76 -11.05
CA ALA A 97 -5.42 11.95 -10.48
C ALA A 97 -4.83 10.62 -9.94
N SER A 98 -5.56 9.96 -9.06
CA SER A 98 -5.24 8.62 -8.57
C SER A 98 -6.35 7.64 -8.92
N LEU A 99 -6.00 6.41 -9.29
CA LEU A 99 -6.95 5.35 -9.60
C LEU A 99 -6.56 4.09 -8.85
N SER A 100 -7.49 3.57 -8.06
CA SER A 100 -7.36 2.29 -7.35
C SER A 100 -8.72 1.60 -7.26
N TRP A 101 -8.74 0.31 -6.97
CA TRP A 101 -9.96 -0.49 -6.97
C TRP A 101 -10.02 -1.43 -5.77
N ASN A 102 -11.23 -1.83 -5.42
CA ASN A 102 -11.46 -2.87 -4.43
C ASN A 102 -10.85 -4.17 -4.92
N LYS A 103 -10.07 -4.85 -4.09
CA LYS A 103 -9.65 -6.21 -4.45
C LYS A 103 -10.86 -7.10 -4.68
N PRO A 104 -10.79 -8.08 -5.59
CA PRO A 104 -11.89 -9.01 -5.83
C PRO A 104 -12.41 -9.63 -4.53
N GLY A 105 -13.73 -9.56 -4.31
CA GLY A 105 -14.40 -10.02 -3.09
C GLY A 105 -14.41 -9.04 -1.93
N VAL A 106 -13.87 -7.83 -2.09
CA VAL A 106 -13.84 -6.80 -1.05
C VAL A 106 -14.87 -5.71 -1.36
N ASP A 107 -15.61 -5.27 -0.35
CA ASP A 107 -16.60 -4.19 -0.43
C ASP A 107 -17.58 -4.36 -1.62
N GLY A 108 -18.08 -5.58 -1.81
CA GLY A 108 -19.03 -5.92 -2.86
C GLY A 108 -18.43 -6.12 -4.26
N ALA A 109 -17.13 -5.95 -4.45
CA ALA A 109 -16.49 -6.26 -5.73
C ALA A 109 -16.57 -7.76 -6.06
N PRO A 110 -16.84 -8.16 -7.31
CA PRO A 110 -16.95 -9.56 -7.67
C PRO A 110 -15.62 -10.31 -7.59
N GLY A 111 -15.67 -11.61 -7.35
CA GLY A 111 -14.49 -12.49 -7.33
C GLY A 111 -13.90 -12.74 -5.94
N ASN A 112 -12.64 -13.19 -5.92
CA ASN A 112 -11.86 -13.46 -4.71
C ASN A 112 -10.39 -13.17 -4.98
N TRP A 113 -9.80 -12.22 -4.29
CA TRP A 113 -8.40 -11.82 -4.47
C TRP A 113 -7.40 -12.95 -4.13
N LEU A 114 -7.79 -13.90 -3.29
CA LEU A 114 -6.97 -15.08 -3.00
C LEU A 114 -6.87 -16.06 -4.19
N HIS A 115 -7.68 -15.88 -5.23
CA HIS A 115 -7.60 -16.66 -6.48
C HIS A 115 -6.68 -16.03 -7.53
N GLN A 116 -6.06 -14.89 -7.24
CA GLN A 116 -5.19 -14.16 -8.16
C GLN A 116 -3.72 -14.60 -8.07
N SER A 117 -3.04 -14.65 -9.20
CA SER A 117 -1.58 -14.60 -9.30
C SER A 117 -1.07 -13.16 -9.34
N MET A 118 0.24 -12.96 -9.17
CA MET A 118 0.86 -11.63 -9.38
C MET A 118 0.71 -11.18 -10.84
N SER A 119 0.70 -12.11 -11.80
CA SER A 119 0.42 -11.81 -13.21
C SER A 119 -1.01 -11.36 -13.46
N ASP A 120 -2.00 -11.94 -12.78
CA ASP A 120 -3.40 -11.48 -12.86
C ASP A 120 -3.51 -10.03 -12.37
N ARG A 121 -2.82 -9.69 -11.29
CA ARG A 121 -2.80 -8.34 -10.74
C ARG A 121 -2.07 -7.34 -11.66
N SER A 122 -1.00 -7.79 -12.37
CA SER A 122 -0.36 -6.96 -13.40
C SER A 122 -1.34 -6.67 -14.55
N ALA A 123 -2.10 -7.67 -14.99
CA ALA A 123 -3.11 -7.49 -16.03
C ALA A 123 -4.26 -6.55 -15.60
N GLU A 124 -4.64 -6.51 -14.31
CA GLU A 124 -5.58 -5.52 -13.79
C GLU A 124 -5.01 -4.09 -13.87
N VAL A 125 -3.74 -3.90 -13.52
CA VAL A 125 -3.06 -2.59 -13.66
C VAL A 125 -3.03 -2.15 -15.13
N ASP A 126 -2.70 -3.05 -16.06
CA ASP A 126 -2.71 -2.75 -17.51
C ASP A 126 -4.11 -2.36 -17.98
N ALA A 127 -5.14 -3.10 -17.59
CA ALA A 127 -6.53 -2.79 -17.94
C ALA A 127 -6.97 -1.42 -17.38
N ALA A 128 -6.56 -1.08 -16.16
CA ALA A 128 -6.84 0.21 -15.54
C ALA A 128 -6.15 1.37 -16.26
N LEU A 129 -4.89 1.22 -16.65
CA LEU A 129 -4.15 2.19 -17.45
C LEU A 129 -4.81 2.40 -18.83
N ASP A 130 -5.15 1.32 -19.52
CA ASP A 130 -5.77 1.38 -20.85
C ASP A 130 -7.20 1.94 -20.82
N TRP A 131 -7.95 1.66 -19.75
CA TRP A 131 -9.25 2.29 -19.53
C TRP A 131 -9.09 3.81 -19.32
N ALA A 132 -8.15 4.19 -18.49
CA ALA A 132 -7.93 5.60 -18.14
C ALA A 132 -7.50 6.44 -19.34
N LYS A 133 -6.72 5.90 -20.27
CA LYS A 133 -6.30 6.59 -21.52
C LYS A 133 -7.48 7.04 -22.38
N ARG A 134 -8.66 6.45 -22.21
CA ARG A 134 -9.88 6.81 -22.93
C ARG A 134 -10.76 7.82 -22.20
N ARG A 135 -10.34 8.28 -21.03
CA ARG A 135 -11.09 9.23 -20.21
C ARG A 135 -10.74 10.67 -20.57
N PRO A 136 -11.73 11.54 -20.79
CA PRO A 136 -11.46 12.95 -21.13
C PRO A 136 -10.80 13.72 -19.99
N GLU A 137 -10.92 13.24 -18.74
CA GLU A 137 -10.30 13.84 -17.57
C GLU A 137 -8.81 13.52 -17.43
N ILE A 138 -8.29 12.54 -18.21
CA ILE A 138 -6.93 12.03 -18.09
C ILE A 138 -6.10 12.36 -19.33
N ASP A 139 -4.88 12.83 -19.10
CA ASP A 139 -3.87 12.99 -20.14
C ASP A 139 -3.17 11.62 -20.38
N PRO A 140 -3.37 11.00 -21.55
CA PRO A 140 -2.82 9.68 -21.84
C PRO A 140 -1.29 9.64 -21.93
N ASN A 141 -0.63 10.80 -22.01
CA ASN A 141 0.83 10.92 -22.06
C ASN A 141 1.47 11.11 -20.67
N ARG A 142 0.65 11.17 -19.61
CA ARG A 142 1.10 11.45 -18.24
C ARG A 142 0.61 10.36 -17.29
N LEU A 143 1.07 9.13 -17.52
CA LEU A 143 0.70 7.96 -16.74
C LEU A 143 1.85 7.54 -15.83
N GLY A 144 1.55 7.23 -14.58
CA GLY A 144 2.47 6.65 -13.61
C GLY A 144 1.81 5.54 -12.81
N VAL A 145 2.61 4.80 -12.08
CA VAL A 145 2.15 3.72 -11.20
C VAL A 145 2.77 3.87 -9.82
N TRP A 146 2.00 3.49 -8.79
CA TRP A 146 2.44 3.43 -7.40
C TRP A 146 2.04 2.09 -6.80
N GLY A 147 2.93 1.45 -6.07
CA GLY A 147 2.62 0.18 -5.41
C GLY A 147 3.29 0.05 -4.06
N ILE A 148 2.63 -0.72 -3.19
CA ILE A 148 3.15 -1.01 -1.84
C ILE A 148 3.28 -2.52 -1.65
N SER A 149 4.36 -2.96 -0.95
CA SER A 149 4.51 -4.35 -0.53
C SER A 149 4.40 -5.33 -1.71
N GLN A 150 3.36 -6.17 -1.77
CA GLN A 150 3.07 -7.05 -2.93
C GLN A 150 2.98 -6.32 -4.27
N GLY A 151 2.68 -5.01 -4.29
CA GLY A 151 2.77 -4.19 -5.50
C GLY A 151 4.16 -4.24 -6.14
N GLY A 152 5.20 -4.54 -5.34
CA GLY A 152 6.56 -4.77 -5.78
C GLY A 152 6.75 -6.00 -6.67
N TRP A 153 5.87 -7.02 -6.59
CA TRP A 153 5.87 -8.17 -7.51
C TRP A 153 4.97 -7.95 -8.74
N VAL A 154 4.22 -6.85 -8.78
CA VAL A 154 3.27 -6.51 -9.84
C VAL A 154 3.84 -5.47 -10.79
N LEU A 155 4.27 -4.33 -10.25
CA LEU A 155 4.59 -3.14 -11.04
C LEU A 155 5.89 -3.24 -11.85
N PRO A 156 6.98 -3.91 -11.41
CA PRO A 156 8.16 -4.06 -12.25
C PRO A 156 7.87 -4.78 -13.56
N LYS A 157 6.96 -5.77 -13.56
CA LYS A 157 6.49 -6.41 -14.79
C LYS A 157 5.76 -5.42 -15.68
N VAL A 158 4.81 -4.66 -15.15
CA VAL A 158 4.07 -3.63 -15.91
C VAL A 158 5.02 -2.60 -16.50
N ALA A 159 5.97 -2.08 -15.70
CA ALA A 159 6.95 -1.08 -16.14
C ALA A 159 8.00 -1.64 -17.14
N GLY A 160 8.25 -2.94 -17.11
CA GLY A 160 9.12 -3.61 -18.10
C GLY A 160 8.43 -3.88 -19.43
N ASP A 161 7.12 -4.08 -19.43
CA ASP A 161 6.32 -4.41 -20.62
C ASP A 161 5.73 -3.16 -21.31
N ARG A 162 5.57 -2.02 -20.58
CA ARG A 162 5.01 -0.77 -21.09
C ARG A 162 6.07 0.29 -21.36
N THR A 163 5.81 1.11 -22.38
CA THR A 163 6.68 2.24 -22.75
C THR A 163 6.01 3.60 -22.55
N ASP A 164 4.74 3.61 -22.13
CA ASP A 164 3.92 4.82 -21.95
C ASP A 164 3.87 5.33 -20.50
N LEU A 165 4.61 4.67 -19.58
CA LEU A 165 4.71 5.13 -18.20
C LEU A 165 5.79 6.20 -18.04
N ARG A 166 5.46 7.27 -17.34
CA ARG A 166 6.39 8.36 -17.00
C ARG A 166 7.22 8.06 -15.76
N PHE A 167 6.65 7.31 -14.81
CA PHE A 167 7.34 6.92 -13.56
C PHE A 167 6.68 5.71 -12.89
N MET A 168 7.48 5.06 -12.06
CA MET A 168 7.03 4.03 -11.12
C MET A 168 7.49 4.40 -9.71
N ILE A 169 6.60 4.25 -8.71
CA ILE A 169 6.91 4.45 -7.28
C ILE A 169 6.60 3.16 -6.54
N LEU A 170 7.54 2.69 -5.75
CA LEU A 170 7.41 1.46 -4.96
C LEU A 170 7.74 1.74 -3.50
N VAL A 171 6.88 1.28 -2.59
CA VAL A 171 7.01 1.46 -1.14
C VAL A 171 7.10 0.10 -0.46
N GLY A 172 8.14 -0.14 0.32
CA GLY A 172 8.34 -1.41 1.03
C GLY A 172 8.27 -2.64 0.10
N ALA A 173 8.76 -2.51 -1.14
CA ALA A 173 8.72 -3.58 -2.12
C ALA A 173 9.71 -4.69 -1.79
N ALA A 174 9.26 -5.97 -1.88
CA ALA A 174 10.14 -7.13 -1.78
C ALA A 174 10.57 -7.62 -3.16
N VAL A 175 11.70 -8.29 -3.23
CA VAL A 175 12.24 -8.88 -4.46
C VAL A 175 11.76 -10.31 -4.64
N ASN A 176 12.00 -11.16 -3.65
CA ASN A 176 11.70 -12.59 -3.69
C ASN A 176 10.80 -12.98 -2.50
N TRP A 177 9.71 -13.71 -2.78
CA TRP A 177 8.73 -14.11 -1.78
C TRP A 177 9.31 -14.96 -0.66
N LEU A 178 10.14 -15.95 -1.01
CA LEU A 178 10.68 -16.88 -0.01
C LEU A 178 11.68 -16.19 0.93
N ARG A 179 12.57 -15.36 0.38
CA ARG A 179 13.54 -14.59 1.21
C ARG A 179 12.82 -13.56 2.08
N GLN A 180 11.86 -12.85 1.51
CA GLN A 180 11.04 -11.89 2.26
C GLN A 180 10.31 -12.57 3.43
N GLY A 181 9.66 -13.72 3.19
CA GLY A 181 8.95 -14.43 4.25
C GLY A 181 9.87 -14.99 5.34
N GLU A 182 11.13 -15.33 5.04
CA GLU A 182 12.11 -15.72 6.06
C GLU A 182 12.55 -14.50 6.89
N TYR A 183 12.83 -13.38 6.24
CA TYR A 183 13.17 -12.14 6.93
C TYR A 183 12.07 -11.72 7.90
N ASN A 184 10.80 -11.67 7.43
CA ASN A 184 9.66 -11.31 8.26
C ASN A 184 9.52 -12.25 9.48
N LEU A 185 9.64 -13.58 9.30
CA LEU A 185 9.61 -14.54 10.39
C LEU A 185 10.70 -14.25 11.44
N ARG A 186 11.91 -13.96 10.99
CA ARG A 186 13.03 -13.64 11.88
C ARG A 186 12.80 -12.35 12.64
N ALA A 187 12.32 -11.33 11.96
CA ALA A 187 12.01 -10.02 12.56
C ALA A 187 10.91 -10.14 13.62
N GLU A 188 9.83 -10.87 13.32
CA GLU A 188 8.73 -11.11 14.27
C GLU A 188 9.18 -11.85 15.52
N LEU A 189 9.97 -12.91 15.37
CA LEU A 189 10.49 -13.67 16.50
C LEU A 189 11.47 -12.86 17.36
N GLN A 190 12.30 -12.04 16.73
CA GLN A 190 13.20 -11.11 17.42
C GLN A 190 12.44 -10.10 18.27
N ASP A 191 11.37 -9.52 17.72
CA ASP A 191 10.53 -8.57 18.43
C ASP A 191 9.80 -9.20 19.62
N GLN A 192 9.41 -10.47 19.50
CA GLN A 192 8.83 -11.24 20.58
C GLN A 192 9.86 -11.66 21.64
N GLY A 193 11.16 -11.36 21.44
CA GLY A 193 12.22 -11.85 22.32
C GLY A 193 12.31 -13.39 22.36
N ALA A 194 11.96 -14.05 21.24
CA ALA A 194 11.89 -15.50 21.18
C ALA A 194 13.27 -16.14 21.40
N PRO A 195 13.36 -17.20 22.24
CA PRO A 195 14.61 -17.95 22.44
C PRO A 195 15.12 -18.56 21.12
N GLY A 196 16.43 -18.78 21.00
CA GLY A 196 17.05 -19.28 19.76
C GLY A 196 16.57 -20.65 19.30
N ASP A 197 16.19 -21.53 20.23
CA ASP A 197 15.58 -22.83 19.95
C ASP A 197 14.22 -22.72 19.27
N ARG A 198 13.40 -21.70 19.64
CA ARG A 198 12.14 -21.38 18.97
C ARG A 198 12.38 -20.93 17.54
N LEU A 199 13.35 -20.04 17.29
CA LEU A 199 13.72 -19.64 15.93
C LEU A 199 14.09 -20.85 15.07
N GLY A 200 14.92 -21.76 15.60
CA GLY A 200 15.29 -22.99 14.88
C GLY A 200 14.09 -23.88 14.56
N ALA A 201 13.13 -24.01 15.48
CA ALA A 201 11.91 -24.79 15.26
C ALA A 201 11.03 -24.16 14.15
N GLU A 202 10.82 -22.84 14.18
CA GLU A 202 10.01 -22.12 13.19
C GLU A 202 10.64 -22.15 11.79
N LEU A 203 11.97 -22.05 11.68
CA LEU A 203 12.67 -22.20 10.40
C LEU A 203 12.54 -23.63 9.83
N ARG A 204 12.58 -24.67 10.68
CA ARG A 204 12.33 -26.07 10.23
C ARG A 204 10.88 -26.25 9.76
N ARG A 205 9.91 -25.69 10.50
CA ARG A 205 8.50 -25.69 10.12
C ARG A 205 8.29 -25.02 8.76
N ARG A 206 8.87 -23.82 8.58
CA ARG A 206 8.84 -23.10 7.31
C ARG A 206 9.46 -23.91 6.16
N ALA A 207 10.62 -24.55 6.39
CA ALA A 207 11.25 -25.40 5.38
C ALA A 207 10.37 -26.59 4.99
N ALA A 208 9.60 -27.16 5.94
CA ALA A 208 8.62 -28.20 5.64
C ALA A 208 7.43 -27.67 4.80
N GLN A 209 6.92 -26.47 5.11
CA GLN A 209 5.88 -25.84 4.28
C GLN A 209 6.38 -25.58 2.87
N ILE A 210 7.60 -25.07 2.70
CA ILE A 210 8.18 -24.82 1.38
C ILE A 210 8.27 -26.11 0.56
N ARG A 211 8.68 -27.24 1.18
CA ARG A 211 8.68 -28.55 0.50
C ARG A 211 7.29 -28.94 0.00
N LEU A 212 6.25 -28.80 0.83
CA LEU A 212 4.87 -29.06 0.39
C LEU A 212 4.47 -28.18 -0.80
N LEU A 213 4.86 -26.90 -0.79
CA LEU A 213 4.59 -25.98 -1.91
C LEU A 213 5.35 -26.39 -3.17
N GLU A 214 6.60 -26.83 -3.05
CA GLU A 214 7.44 -27.29 -4.17
C GLU A 214 6.91 -28.58 -4.79
N GLU A 215 6.37 -29.48 -3.97
CA GLU A 215 5.71 -30.73 -4.36
C GLU A 215 4.32 -30.49 -4.94
N GLY A 216 3.77 -29.27 -4.82
CA GLY A 216 2.43 -28.92 -5.31
C GLY A 216 1.30 -29.50 -4.44
N ALA A 217 1.58 -29.72 -3.15
CA ALA A 217 0.64 -30.34 -2.22
C ALA A 217 -0.72 -29.64 -2.19
N GLY A 218 -1.78 -30.44 -2.30
CA GLY A 218 -3.16 -29.98 -2.19
C GLY A 218 -3.51 -29.53 -0.77
N TYR A 219 -4.69 -28.92 -0.61
CA TYR A 219 -5.11 -28.41 0.69
C TYR A 219 -5.25 -29.50 1.76
N ASP A 220 -5.73 -30.70 1.38
CA ASP A 220 -5.90 -31.81 2.31
C ASP A 220 -4.55 -32.35 2.81
N GLU A 221 -3.53 -32.40 1.95
CA GLU A 221 -2.15 -32.78 2.32
C GLU A 221 -1.54 -31.74 3.25
N TYR A 222 -1.75 -30.43 2.95
CA TYR A 222 -1.35 -29.36 3.86
C TYR A 222 -2.01 -29.48 5.23
N LEU A 223 -3.33 -29.73 5.32
CA LEU A 223 -4.02 -29.94 6.60
C LEU A 223 -3.47 -31.16 7.38
N ALA A 224 -3.23 -32.26 6.66
CA ALA A 224 -2.69 -33.50 7.26
C ALA A 224 -1.29 -33.29 7.84
N SER A 225 -0.51 -32.33 7.32
CA SER A 225 0.85 -32.01 7.79
C SER A 225 0.90 -31.41 9.19
N ARG A 226 -0.19 -30.76 9.63
CA ARG A 226 -0.30 -30.04 10.92
C ARG A 226 0.83 -29.03 11.18
N LEU A 227 1.36 -28.44 10.11
CA LEU A 227 2.46 -27.48 10.20
C LEU A 227 2.02 -26.13 10.79
N ASP A 228 0.73 -25.75 10.64
CA ASP A 228 0.17 -24.52 11.19
C ASP A 228 -0.97 -24.79 12.16
N ASP A 229 -1.01 -23.99 13.23
CA ASP A 229 -2.10 -23.96 14.20
C ASP A 229 -2.43 -22.50 14.58
N PRO A 230 -3.58 -21.94 14.16
CA PRO A 230 -4.56 -22.54 13.24
C PRO A 230 -4.03 -22.66 11.79
N PRO A 231 -4.55 -23.61 11.00
CA PRO A 231 -4.14 -23.76 9.60
C PRO A 231 -4.66 -22.59 8.74
N MET A 232 -3.99 -22.31 7.62
CA MET A 232 -4.49 -21.39 6.61
C MET A 232 -5.84 -21.88 6.06
N SER A 233 -6.68 -20.95 5.61
CA SER A 233 -7.86 -21.32 4.83
C SER A 233 -7.46 -21.96 3.48
N LYS A 234 -8.38 -22.71 2.87
CA LYS A 234 -8.15 -23.32 1.56
C LYS A 234 -7.77 -22.30 0.50
N ASP A 235 -8.44 -21.15 0.49
CA ASP A 235 -8.14 -20.07 -0.45
C ASP A 235 -6.76 -19.45 -0.21
N ARG A 236 -6.39 -19.25 1.07
CA ARG A 236 -5.06 -18.73 1.41
C ARG A 236 -3.94 -19.70 1.04
N TRP A 237 -4.10 -21.00 1.30
CA TRP A 237 -3.15 -22.01 0.83
C TRP A 237 -3.00 -21.99 -0.69
N GLY A 238 -4.13 -21.98 -1.42
CA GLY A 238 -4.14 -21.87 -2.87
C GLY A 238 -3.48 -20.60 -3.40
N PHE A 239 -3.64 -19.47 -2.69
CA PHE A 239 -2.96 -18.22 -3.03
C PHE A 239 -1.44 -18.33 -2.84
N VAL A 240 -1.00 -18.89 -1.71
CA VAL A 240 0.44 -19.10 -1.44
C VAL A 240 1.02 -20.07 -2.47
N LEU A 241 0.39 -21.21 -2.73
CA LEU A 241 0.84 -22.20 -3.72
C LEU A 241 1.00 -21.59 -5.13
N ARG A 242 0.14 -20.63 -5.49
CA ARG A 242 0.18 -19.95 -6.80
C ARG A 242 1.30 -18.91 -6.89
N ASN A 243 1.72 -18.32 -5.76
CA ASN A 243 2.55 -17.13 -5.74
C ASN A 243 3.90 -17.28 -5.01
N PHE A 244 4.17 -18.38 -4.31
CA PHE A 244 5.36 -18.52 -3.46
C PHE A 244 6.69 -18.40 -4.23
N ARG A 245 6.68 -18.55 -5.55
CA ARG A 245 7.83 -18.35 -6.44
C ARG A 245 7.94 -16.94 -7.02
N ALA A 246 7.13 -15.98 -6.53
CA ALA A 246 7.22 -14.60 -7.02
C ALA A 246 8.63 -14.04 -6.75
N ASP A 247 9.26 -13.60 -7.82
CA ASP A 247 10.59 -12.99 -7.84
C ASP A 247 10.64 -11.98 -8.98
N VAL A 248 11.09 -10.76 -8.71
CA VAL A 248 11.16 -9.69 -9.71
C VAL A 248 12.56 -9.47 -10.27
N THR A 249 13.53 -10.27 -9.86
CA THR A 249 14.94 -10.10 -10.26
C THR A 249 15.08 -10.00 -11.77
N ASP A 250 14.38 -10.86 -12.54
CA ASP A 250 14.45 -10.89 -13.99
C ASP A 250 13.66 -9.76 -14.68
N GLN A 251 12.75 -9.08 -13.94
CA GLN A 251 12.00 -7.93 -14.45
C GLN A 251 12.74 -6.61 -14.28
N LEU A 252 13.57 -6.47 -13.24
CA LEU A 252 14.26 -5.22 -12.92
C LEU A 252 15.12 -4.68 -14.09
N PRO A 253 15.88 -5.50 -14.85
CA PRO A 253 16.65 -5.02 -16.00
C PRO A 253 15.79 -4.52 -17.18
N ARG A 254 14.49 -4.88 -17.20
CA ARG A 254 13.55 -4.48 -18.24
C ARG A 254 12.85 -3.16 -17.94
N VAL A 255 12.95 -2.66 -16.70
CA VAL A 255 12.36 -1.38 -16.30
C VAL A 255 13.03 -0.24 -17.09
N ARG A 256 12.21 0.56 -17.77
CA ARG A 256 12.66 1.70 -18.60
C ARG A 256 12.14 3.04 -18.09
N THR A 257 11.51 3.02 -16.95
CA THR A 257 10.76 4.13 -16.37
C THR A 257 11.50 4.65 -15.14
N PRO A 258 11.67 5.97 -14.97
CA PRO A 258 12.17 6.54 -13.72
C PRO A 258 11.43 5.93 -12.52
N THR A 259 12.19 5.39 -11.59
CA THR A 259 11.69 4.61 -10.46
C THR A 259 12.11 5.23 -9.14
N LEU A 260 11.14 5.48 -8.25
CA LEU A 260 11.38 5.81 -6.84
C LEU A 260 11.12 4.57 -6.00
N LEU A 261 12.14 4.11 -5.29
CA LEU A 261 12.06 3.06 -4.29
C LEU A 261 12.10 3.69 -2.89
N VAL A 262 11.01 3.59 -2.16
CA VAL A 262 10.87 4.12 -0.79
C VAL A 262 10.94 2.97 0.20
N LEU A 263 11.84 3.06 1.16
CA LEU A 263 12.12 2.03 2.16
C LEU A 263 12.07 2.63 3.57
N GLY A 264 11.37 1.99 4.49
CA GLY A 264 11.37 2.38 5.91
C GLY A 264 12.52 1.69 6.65
N ASP A 265 13.32 2.40 7.41
CA ASP A 265 14.44 1.82 8.15
C ASP A 265 14.02 0.93 9.35
N HIS A 266 12.73 0.93 9.68
CA HIS A 266 12.07 0.04 10.64
C HIS A 266 11.10 -0.94 9.95
N ASP A 267 11.34 -1.27 8.69
CA ASP A 267 10.54 -2.29 7.99
C ASP A 267 10.86 -3.67 8.55
N ARG A 268 9.82 -4.37 9.05
CA ARG A 268 9.89 -5.74 9.60
C ARG A 268 9.36 -6.79 8.64
N ASN A 269 8.73 -6.34 7.56
CA ASN A 269 8.18 -7.25 6.56
C ASN A 269 9.17 -7.55 5.44
N VAL A 270 10.03 -6.57 5.12
CA VAL A 270 10.94 -6.63 3.97
C VAL A 270 12.35 -6.26 4.40
N ASP A 271 13.34 -7.06 3.99
CA ASP A 271 14.76 -6.69 4.13
C ASP A 271 15.07 -5.53 3.19
N VAL A 272 15.15 -4.34 3.77
CA VAL A 272 15.38 -3.10 3.02
C VAL A 272 16.77 -3.08 2.38
N LYS A 273 17.78 -3.73 2.99
CA LYS A 273 19.14 -3.80 2.44
C LYS A 273 19.20 -4.72 1.23
N GLU A 274 18.57 -5.90 1.32
CA GLU A 274 18.44 -6.82 0.21
C GLU A 274 17.68 -6.17 -0.94
N THR A 275 16.55 -5.53 -0.63
CA THR A 275 15.72 -4.86 -1.64
C THR A 275 16.50 -3.76 -2.36
N GLU A 276 17.15 -2.85 -1.61
CA GLU A 276 17.94 -1.78 -2.21
C GLU A 276 19.06 -2.34 -3.08
N ALA A 277 19.81 -3.35 -2.60
CA ALA A 277 20.89 -3.97 -3.35
C ALA A 277 20.40 -4.59 -4.67
N ALA A 278 19.28 -5.32 -4.65
CA ALA A 278 18.70 -5.93 -5.84
C ALA A 278 18.21 -4.90 -6.86
N TYR A 279 17.53 -3.84 -6.40
CA TYR A 279 17.07 -2.75 -7.29
C TYR A 279 18.24 -1.97 -7.89
N ARG A 280 19.29 -1.68 -7.11
CA ARG A 280 20.50 -1.03 -7.63
C ARG A 280 21.25 -1.88 -8.64
N ALA A 281 21.26 -3.21 -8.46
CA ALA A 281 21.89 -4.13 -9.40
C ALA A 281 21.06 -4.36 -10.68
N GLY A 282 19.72 -4.35 -10.57
CA GLY A 282 18.82 -4.73 -11.65
C GLY A 282 18.29 -3.57 -12.46
N VAL A 283 17.88 -2.46 -11.84
CA VAL A 283 17.30 -1.31 -12.56
C VAL A 283 18.40 -0.56 -13.32
N PRO A 284 18.20 -0.23 -14.61
CA PRO A 284 19.20 0.49 -15.40
C PRO A 284 19.67 1.78 -14.73
N GLN A 285 20.98 2.05 -14.87
CA GLN A 285 21.63 3.21 -14.28
C GLN A 285 20.92 4.52 -14.68
N GLY A 286 20.73 5.42 -13.73
CA GLY A 286 20.07 6.72 -13.91
C GLY A 286 18.53 6.69 -13.82
N LEU A 287 17.91 5.50 -13.79
CA LEU A 287 16.45 5.39 -13.61
C LEU A 287 16.03 5.22 -12.15
N LEU A 288 16.91 4.77 -11.25
CA LEU A 288 16.57 4.48 -9.87
C LEU A 288 16.92 5.64 -8.92
N THR A 289 15.93 6.08 -8.15
CA THR A 289 16.10 6.90 -6.96
C THR A 289 15.68 6.05 -5.75
N VAL A 290 16.53 5.95 -4.74
CA VAL A 290 16.20 5.26 -3.47
C VAL A 290 16.07 6.29 -2.38
N GLU A 291 14.99 6.21 -1.62
CA GLU A 291 14.73 7.04 -0.44
C GLU A 291 14.52 6.15 0.77
N THR A 292 15.35 6.32 1.79
CA THR A 292 15.20 5.63 3.08
C THR A 292 14.56 6.57 4.08
N LEU A 293 13.37 6.21 4.54
CA LEU A 293 12.61 6.97 5.53
C LEU A 293 13.06 6.62 6.93
N ARG A 294 13.70 7.57 7.60
CA ARG A 294 14.13 7.40 8.99
C ARG A 294 12.93 7.34 9.94
N GLY A 295 12.85 6.30 10.77
CA GLY A 295 11.69 6.01 11.63
C GLY A 295 10.47 5.54 10.82
N GLY A 296 10.67 5.10 9.59
CA GLY A 296 9.63 4.61 8.70
C GLY A 296 9.36 3.12 8.89
N SER A 297 8.08 2.76 8.94
CA SER A 297 7.60 1.38 8.89
C SER A 297 7.51 0.87 7.44
N HIS A 298 7.04 -0.38 7.27
CA HIS A 298 6.75 -1.01 5.99
C HIS A 298 5.83 -0.19 5.07
N SER A 299 4.90 0.57 5.64
CA SER A 299 3.91 1.36 4.92
C SER A 299 4.28 2.84 4.76
N ALA A 300 5.55 3.20 4.99
CA ALA A 300 6.02 4.59 5.06
C ALA A 300 5.33 5.42 6.17
N ALA A 301 4.63 4.76 7.09
CA ALA A 301 4.11 5.40 8.29
C ALA A 301 5.21 5.52 9.35
N ARG A 302 4.99 6.40 10.32
CA ARG A 302 5.86 6.53 11.49
C ARG A 302 5.81 5.24 12.30
N TYR A 303 6.95 4.60 12.48
CA TYR A 303 7.02 3.29 13.12
C TYR A 303 6.34 3.24 14.49
N GLU A 304 6.50 4.26 15.31
CA GLU A 304 5.89 4.35 16.63
C GLU A 304 4.34 4.45 16.61
N LEU A 305 3.75 4.74 15.45
CA LEU A 305 2.30 4.81 15.24
C LEU A 305 1.74 3.57 14.52
N ASP A 306 2.59 2.86 13.76
CA ASP A 306 2.23 1.72 12.91
C ASP A 306 2.50 0.38 13.61
N THR A 307 2.25 0.30 14.92
CA THR A 307 2.35 -0.94 15.69
C THR A 307 0.96 -1.51 15.94
N PRO A 308 0.78 -2.84 15.87
CA PRO A 308 -0.51 -3.49 16.13
C PRO A 308 -1.09 -3.07 17.48
N GLY A 309 -2.36 -2.62 17.48
CA GLY A 309 -3.05 -2.17 18.69
C GLY A 309 -2.66 -0.78 19.19
N SER A 310 -1.89 0.00 18.45
CA SER A 310 -1.51 1.37 18.82
C SER A 310 -2.72 2.30 18.88
N VAL A 311 -3.17 2.61 20.10
CA VAL A 311 -4.22 3.61 20.33
C VAL A 311 -3.79 4.98 19.79
N ARG A 312 -2.52 5.35 19.98
CA ARG A 312 -1.96 6.59 19.46
C ARG A 312 -1.98 6.62 17.93
N GLY A 313 -1.65 5.49 17.28
CA GLY A 313 -1.77 5.32 15.83
C GLY A 313 -3.21 5.51 15.36
N LEU A 314 -4.18 4.86 16.02
CA LEU A 314 -5.60 5.00 15.69
C LEU A 314 -6.09 6.46 15.85
N ILE A 315 -5.75 7.13 16.95
CA ILE A 315 -6.10 8.54 17.14
C ILE A 315 -5.49 9.41 16.04
N THR A 316 -4.22 9.20 15.70
CA THR A 316 -3.54 9.96 14.63
C THR A 316 -4.20 9.70 13.29
N TYR A 317 -4.54 8.45 12.97
CA TYR A 317 -5.23 8.08 11.75
C TYR A 317 -6.57 8.82 11.58
N VAL A 318 -7.36 8.94 12.66
CA VAL A 318 -8.66 9.64 12.64
C VAL A 318 -8.50 11.16 12.67
N ALA A 319 -7.64 11.68 13.54
CA ALA A 319 -7.59 13.11 13.85
C ALA A 319 -6.57 13.89 13.01
N ALA A 320 -5.58 13.23 12.42
CA ALA A 320 -4.51 13.87 11.64
C ALA A 320 -3.87 12.86 10.65
N PRO A 321 -4.62 12.32 9.66
CA PRO A 321 -4.18 11.19 8.83
C PRO A 321 -2.88 11.46 8.07
N ARG A 322 -2.61 12.71 7.68
CA ARG A 322 -1.33 13.09 7.04
C ARG A 322 -0.13 12.89 7.97
N SER A 323 -0.32 13.08 9.29
CA SER A 323 0.72 12.93 10.32
C SER A 323 1.04 11.47 10.66
N LEU A 324 0.28 10.52 10.11
CA LEU A 324 0.58 9.09 10.23
C LEU A 324 1.88 8.75 9.50
N TYR A 325 2.13 9.41 8.38
CA TYR A 325 3.31 9.18 7.54
C TYR A 325 4.57 9.81 8.12
N VAL A 326 5.71 9.26 7.74
CA VAL A 326 7.02 9.87 8.04
C VAL A 326 7.07 11.28 7.43
N PRO A 327 7.52 12.30 8.19
CA PRO A 327 7.68 13.64 7.66
C PRO A 327 8.54 13.67 6.38
N GLY A 328 8.04 14.37 5.36
CA GLY A 328 8.69 14.47 4.05
C GLY A 328 8.25 13.42 3.03
N TYR A 329 7.72 12.27 3.44
CA TYR A 329 7.30 11.21 2.49
C TYR A 329 6.26 11.71 1.48
N LEU A 330 5.19 12.36 1.92
CA LEU A 330 4.14 12.85 1.02
C LEU A 330 4.65 13.96 0.08
N ASP A 331 5.64 14.74 0.52
CA ASP A 331 6.28 15.76 -0.31
C ASP A 331 7.22 15.13 -1.33
N SER A 332 7.99 14.10 -0.94
CA SER A 332 8.84 13.36 -1.89
C SER A 332 8.04 12.72 -3.03
N LEU A 333 6.84 12.19 -2.76
CA LEU A 333 5.92 11.72 -3.81
C LEU A 333 5.57 12.85 -4.78
N THR A 334 5.17 14.01 -4.23
CA THR A 334 4.82 15.19 -5.03
C THR A 334 5.98 15.67 -5.90
N ASP A 335 7.18 15.76 -5.33
CA ASP A 335 8.38 16.26 -6.01
C ASP A 335 8.88 15.29 -7.07
N PHE A 336 8.88 13.99 -6.79
CA PHE A 336 9.24 12.97 -7.77
C PHE A 336 8.31 12.99 -8.99
N VAL A 337 6.99 13.09 -8.74
CA VAL A 337 6.00 13.19 -9.83
C VAL A 337 6.14 14.49 -10.62
N LYS A 338 6.37 15.64 -9.98
CA LYS A 338 6.63 16.91 -10.69
C LYS A 338 7.87 16.85 -11.56
N LYS A 339 8.91 16.14 -11.12
CA LYS A 339 10.17 16.00 -11.86
C LYS A 339 10.06 15.09 -13.08
N HIS A 340 9.36 13.96 -12.96
CA HIS A 340 9.36 12.90 -13.97
C HIS A 340 8.03 12.77 -14.74
N GLY A 341 6.96 13.37 -14.27
CA GLY A 341 5.61 13.24 -14.81
C GLY A 341 5.22 14.25 -15.89
N ARG A 342 6.17 15.05 -16.42
CA ARG A 342 5.92 16.03 -17.47
C ARG A 342 6.04 15.43 -18.85
#